data_8821f7be9879c7e31b4e990e7e12d890
#
_entry.id   8821f7be9879c7e31b4e990e7e12d890
#
_cell.length_a   1.000
_cell.length_b   1.000
_cell.length_c   1.000
_cell.angle_alpha   90.00
_cell.angle_beta   90.00
_cell.angle_gamma   90.00
#
_symmetry.space_group_name_H-M   'P 1'
#
loop_
_entity.id
_entity.type
_entity.pdbx_description
1 polymer ?
#
loop_
_entity_poly.entity_id
_entity_poly.type
_entity_poly.pdbx_seq_one_letter_code
_entity_poly.pdbx_strand_id
1 'polypeptide(L)'
;RGLSNQLNSNILNAENAYTDYGYPTATSSTSLTFGQGTDSGNLINASGYTGVLWNWKAGGTAVSNTNGSITSSVSANPSAGFSIATYTAGDSDETIGHGLSIAPEVVIVKRRDNATGNWVSFWTPLTSTNKQLYLNLTNAVDTPNLGTFNATTFRVNGWADVAVSGSSYVAYCFHSVDGYSKVGSYTGNGNANGKFVHCGFTPAFIITKSTAAT
;
A
#
# COMPACT_ATOMS: atom_id res chain seq x y z
N ARG A 1 -3.61 -8.98 -12.08
CA ARG A 1 -4.03 -9.76 -10.92
C ARG A 1 -5.50 -10.15 -11.09
N GLY A 2 -5.83 -11.43 -10.90
CA GLY A 2 -7.21 -11.92 -11.01
C GLY A 2 -8.07 -11.47 -9.81
N LEU A 3 -9.39 -11.53 -9.96
CA LEU A 3 -10.33 -11.10 -8.91
C LEU A 3 -10.24 -11.97 -7.65
N SER A 4 -9.93 -13.25 -7.78
CA SER A 4 -9.77 -14.19 -6.66
C SER A 4 -8.44 -14.05 -5.91
N ASN A 5 -7.43 -13.43 -6.50
CA ASN A 5 -6.12 -13.29 -5.88
C ASN A 5 -6.13 -12.18 -4.82
N GLN A 6 -5.81 -12.52 -3.61
CA GLN A 6 -5.86 -11.67 -2.43
C GLN A 6 -4.49 -11.55 -1.77
N LEU A 7 -4.25 -10.41 -1.15
CA LEU A 7 -3.16 -10.16 -0.21
C LEU A 7 -3.79 -9.74 1.12
N ASN A 8 -3.45 -10.42 2.19
CA ASN A 8 -3.96 -10.12 3.52
C ASN A 8 -3.05 -9.11 4.22
N SER A 9 -3.59 -7.97 4.65
CA SER A 9 -2.81 -6.85 5.20
C SER A 9 -2.26 -7.08 6.62
N ASN A 10 -2.76 -8.09 7.31
CA ASN A 10 -2.42 -8.39 8.70
C ASN A 10 -1.51 -9.61 8.88
N ILE A 11 -1.14 -10.30 7.80
CA ILE A 11 -0.28 -11.49 7.81
C ILE A 11 0.73 -11.46 6.66
N LEU A 12 1.70 -12.38 6.71
CA LEU A 12 2.81 -12.44 5.76
C LEU A 12 2.47 -13.16 4.45
N ASN A 13 1.33 -13.84 4.37
CA ASN A 13 1.01 -14.74 3.26
C ASN A 13 1.29 -14.14 1.89
N ALA A 14 1.74 -15.01 0.98
CA ALA A 14 1.85 -14.71 -0.44
C ALA A 14 0.47 -14.39 -1.05
N GLU A 15 0.47 -13.77 -2.21
CA GLU A 15 -0.75 -13.63 -3.02
C GLU A 15 -1.28 -15.01 -3.39
N ASN A 16 -2.54 -15.28 -3.08
CA ASN A 16 -3.20 -16.55 -3.39
C ASN A 16 -4.69 -16.35 -3.67
N ALA A 17 -5.27 -17.35 -4.31
CA ALA A 17 -6.71 -17.43 -4.55
C ALA A 17 -7.41 -17.99 -3.30
N TYR A 18 -7.73 -17.10 -2.35
CA TYR A 18 -8.46 -17.44 -1.13
C TYR A 18 -9.97 -17.51 -1.40
N THR A 19 -10.40 -18.45 -2.22
CA THR A 19 -11.80 -18.59 -2.62
C THR A 19 -12.70 -19.11 -1.51
N ASP A 20 -12.13 -19.77 -0.50
CA ASP A 20 -12.88 -20.36 0.62
C ASP A 20 -13.55 -19.30 1.50
N TYR A 21 -12.94 -18.11 1.62
CA TYR A 21 -13.47 -17.00 2.43
C TYR A 21 -14.38 -16.04 1.65
N GLY A 22 -14.60 -16.30 0.39
CA GLY A 22 -15.25 -15.38 -0.53
C GLY A 22 -14.28 -14.39 -1.17
N TYR A 23 -14.64 -13.84 -2.31
CA TYR A 23 -13.78 -12.95 -3.09
C TYR A 23 -14.61 -12.12 -4.08
N PRO A 24 -14.04 -11.04 -4.65
CA PRO A 24 -14.68 -10.33 -5.74
C PRO A 24 -14.83 -11.24 -6.96
N THR A 25 -16.07 -11.45 -7.44
CA THR A 25 -16.36 -12.29 -8.60
C THR A 25 -16.53 -11.50 -9.89
N ALA A 26 -16.92 -10.24 -9.78
CA ALA A 26 -17.08 -9.34 -10.92
C ALA A 26 -16.76 -7.89 -10.53
N THR A 27 -16.33 -7.12 -11.51
CA THR A 27 -16.16 -5.66 -11.41
C THR A 27 -16.77 -4.98 -12.62
N SER A 28 -17.33 -3.79 -12.42
CA SER A 28 -17.74 -2.87 -13.48
C SER A 28 -17.08 -1.51 -13.26
N SER A 29 -17.44 -0.51 -14.05
CA SER A 29 -16.98 0.87 -13.85
C SER A 29 -17.45 1.49 -12.52
N THR A 30 -18.50 0.94 -11.92
CA THR A 30 -19.18 1.51 -10.74
C THR A 30 -19.45 0.51 -9.63
N SER A 31 -19.20 -0.78 -9.83
CA SER A 31 -19.59 -1.81 -8.89
C SER A 31 -18.56 -2.91 -8.71
N LEU A 32 -18.65 -3.56 -7.57
CA LEU A 32 -17.90 -4.74 -7.19
C LEU A 32 -18.88 -5.78 -6.68
N THR A 33 -18.81 -7.01 -7.19
CA THR A 33 -19.64 -8.14 -6.75
C THR A 33 -18.78 -9.11 -5.95
N PHE A 34 -19.27 -9.54 -4.79
CA PHE A 34 -18.63 -10.55 -3.96
C PHE A 34 -19.34 -11.89 -4.07
N GLY A 35 -18.58 -12.94 -4.28
CA GLY A 35 -19.04 -14.33 -4.13
C GLY A 35 -18.90 -14.82 -2.71
N GLN A 36 -19.76 -15.74 -2.32
CA GLN A 36 -19.64 -16.47 -1.08
C GLN A 36 -18.54 -17.54 -1.21
N GLY A 37 -17.73 -17.71 -0.15
CA GLY A 37 -16.79 -18.83 -0.03
C GLY A 37 -17.46 -20.10 0.50
N THR A 38 -16.66 -21.13 0.68
CA THR A 38 -17.08 -22.45 1.19
C THR A 38 -16.81 -22.63 2.68
N ASP A 39 -15.98 -21.77 3.29
CA ASP A 39 -15.70 -21.79 4.73
C ASP A 39 -16.92 -21.28 5.52
N SER A 40 -17.32 -22.02 6.54
CA SER A 40 -18.50 -21.70 7.35
C SER A 40 -18.26 -20.60 8.40
N GLY A 41 -17.02 -20.17 8.63
CA GLY A 41 -16.65 -19.33 9.78
C GLY A 41 -16.28 -17.88 9.48
N ASN A 42 -15.78 -17.56 8.28
CA ASN A 42 -15.15 -16.26 8.00
C ASN A 42 -15.46 -15.74 6.59
N LEU A 43 -16.71 -15.67 6.22
CA LEU A 43 -17.12 -15.34 4.88
C LEU A 43 -17.22 -13.81 4.68
N ILE A 44 -16.60 -13.31 3.61
CA ILE A 44 -16.75 -11.90 3.18
C ILE A 44 -18.22 -11.58 2.84
N ASN A 45 -18.98 -12.57 2.35
CA ASN A 45 -20.37 -12.41 1.94
C ASN A 45 -21.29 -13.42 2.66
N ALA A 46 -21.16 -13.54 3.97
CA ALA A 46 -22.05 -14.37 4.79
C ALA A 46 -23.39 -13.67 5.05
N SER A 47 -24.48 -14.44 5.07
CA SER A 47 -25.81 -13.92 5.38
C SER A 47 -25.87 -13.31 6.78
N GLY A 48 -26.37 -12.09 6.89
CA GLY A 48 -26.51 -11.37 8.17
C GLY A 48 -25.25 -10.65 8.65
N TYR A 49 -24.10 -10.79 7.96
CA TYR A 49 -22.88 -10.06 8.30
C TYR A 49 -22.77 -8.74 7.53
N THR A 50 -22.24 -7.71 8.19
CA THR A 50 -21.94 -6.42 7.58
C THR A 50 -20.44 -6.31 7.33
N GLY A 51 -20.04 -5.76 6.17
CA GLY A 51 -18.66 -5.51 5.81
C GLY A 51 -18.38 -4.03 5.58
N VAL A 52 -17.13 -3.63 5.75
CA VAL A 52 -16.62 -2.31 5.36
C VAL A 52 -15.70 -2.49 4.18
N LEU A 53 -15.88 -1.66 3.15
CA LEU A 53 -15.10 -1.72 1.92
C LEU A 53 -14.43 -0.37 1.66
N TRP A 54 -13.10 -0.41 1.46
CA TRP A 54 -12.32 0.76 1.08
C TRP A 54 -11.80 0.60 -0.34
N ASN A 55 -12.16 1.54 -1.21
CA ASN A 55 -11.78 1.52 -2.60
C ASN A 55 -11.04 2.78 -3.01
N TRP A 56 -9.94 2.61 -3.72
CA TRP A 56 -9.23 3.68 -4.39
C TRP A 56 -9.28 3.46 -5.90
N LYS A 57 -9.63 4.50 -6.64
CA LYS A 57 -9.64 4.46 -8.09
C LYS A 57 -8.22 4.71 -8.60
N ALA A 58 -7.61 3.68 -9.18
CA ALA A 58 -6.37 3.79 -9.93
C ALA A 58 -6.62 4.25 -11.38
N GLY A 59 -5.59 4.28 -12.21
CA GLY A 59 -5.65 4.80 -13.59
C GLY A 59 -6.25 3.85 -14.64
N GLY A 60 -6.85 2.73 -14.24
CA GLY A 60 -7.36 1.72 -15.17
C GLY A 60 -6.32 0.65 -15.51
N THR A 61 -6.28 0.21 -16.76
CA THR A 61 -5.33 -0.82 -17.21
C THR A 61 -3.89 -0.37 -16.96
N ALA A 62 -3.11 -1.23 -16.32
CA ALA A 62 -1.70 -0.94 -16.06
C ALA A 62 -0.88 -0.89 -17.35
N VAL A 63 0.05 0.04 -17.43
CA VAL A 63 0.97 0.24 -18.54
C VAL A 63 2.41 0.08 -18.11
N SER A 64 3.29 -0.26 -19.05
CA SER A 64 4.73 -0.34 -18.80
C SER A 64 5.31 1.04 -18.46
N ASN A 65 6.15 1.09 -17.43
CA ASN A 65 6.85 2.29 -16.98
C ASN A 65 8.35 1.99 -16.87
N THR A 66 9.16 2.74 -17.61
CA THR A 66 10.61 2.57 -17.71
C THR A 66 11.39 3.72 -17.06
N ASN A 67 10.75 4.55 -16.24
CA ASN A 67 11.41 5.67 -15.56
C ASN A 67 12.42 5.23 -14.49
N GLY A 68 12.27 4.02 -13.96
CA GLY A 68 13.20 3.44 -13.00
C GLY A 68 14.33 2.66 -13.64
N SER A 69 15.25 2.14 -12.81
CA SER A 69 16.31 1.23 -13.27
C SER A 69 15.75 -0.13 -13.71
N ILE A 70 14.60 -0.52 -13.18
CA ILE A 70 13.84 -1.69 -13.62
C ILE A 70 12.46 -1.26 -14.13
N THR A 71 11.93 -2.03 -15.09
CA THR A 71 10.59 -1.79 -15.63
C THR A 71 9.53 -2.18 -14.61
N SER A 72 8.55 -1.30 -14.41
CA SER A 72 7.34 -1.58 -13.63
C SER A 72 6.10 -1.58 -14.52
N SER A 73 5.03 -2.19 -14.03
CA SER A 73 3.69 -2.10 -14.62
C SER A 73 2.81 -1.26 -13.71
N VAL A 74 2.30 -0.13 -14.21
CA VAL A 74 1.71 0.93 -13.37
C VAL A 74 0.30 1.26 -13.80
N SER A 75 -0.61 1.31 -12.82
CA SER A 75 -1.93 1.93 -12.93
C SER A 75 -1.96 3.18 -12.04
N ALA A 76 -1.88 4.37 -12.64
CA ALA A 76 -1.77 5.63 -11.92
C ALA A 76 -2.97 6.54 -12.14
N ASN A 77 -3.41 7.19 -11.07
CA ASN A 77 -4.37 8.28 -11.06
C ASN A 77 -3.74 9.51 -10.37
N PRO A 78 -2.92 10.30 -11.09
CA PRO A 78 -2.22 11.44 -10.49
C PRO A 78 -3.15 12.47 -9.87
N SER A 79 -4.34 12.68 -10.42
CA SER A 79 -5.32 13.63 -9.86
C SER A 79 -5.90 13.20 -8.51
N ALA A 80 -5.92 11.89 -8.23
CA ALA A 80 -6.29 11.34 -6.93
C ALA A 80 -5.07 11.09 -6.02
N GLY A 81 -3.86 11.38 -6.49
CA GLY A 81 -2.62 11.14 -5.75
C GLY A 81 -2.35 9.67 -5.46
N PHE A 82 -2.81 8.75 -6.30
CA PHE A 82 -2.74 7.32 -6.06
C PHE A 82 -2.26 6.54 -7.29
N SER A 83 -1.34 5.61 -7.07
CA SER A 83 -0.96 4.63 -8.08
C SER A 83 -0.64 3.25 -7.49
N ILE A 84 -0.75 2.24 -8.34
CA ILE A 84 -0.33 0.87 -8.07
C ILE A 84 0.78 0.53 -9.07
N ALA A 85 1.94 0.15 -8.57
CA ALA A 85 3.06 -0.33 -9.37
C ALA A 85 3.36 -1.78 -9.02
N THR A 86 3.58 -2.63 -10.02
CA THR A 86 4.11 -3.98 -9.83
C THR A 86 5.45 -4.10 -10.51
N TYR A 87 6.38 -4.82 -9.90
CA TYR A 87 7.73 -5.01 -10.41
C TYR A 87 8.29 -6.37 -10.00
N THR A 88 9.31 -6.82 -10.72
CA THR A 88 10.17 -7.93 -10.31
C THR A 88 11.51 -7.34 -9.92
N ALA A 89 11.94 -7.60 -8.69
CA ALA A 89 13.20 -7.06 -8.17
C ALA A 89 14.41 -7.75 -8.81
N GLY A 90 15.47 -7.01 -9.02
CA GLY A 90 16.81 -7.50 -9.37
C GLY A 90 17.67 -7.74 -8.12
N ASP A 91 18.98 -7.49 -8.23
CA ASP A 91 19.96 -7.93 -7.22
C ASP A 91 20.45 -6.82 -6.28
N SER A 92 20.01 -5.57 -6.46
CA SER A 92 20.65 -4.44 -5.77
C SER A 92 19.71 -3.26 -5.53
N ASP A 93 20.28 -2.11 -5.29
CA ASP A 93 19.59 -0.83 -5.24
C ASP A 93 18.90 -0.52 -6.57
N GLU A 94 17.59 -0.41 -6.53
CA GLU A 94 16.75 -0.22 -7.72
C GLU A 94 15.80 0.96 -7.55
N THR A 95 15.48 1.56 -8.67
CA THR A 95 14.43 2.57 -8.76
C THR A 95 13.27 2.04 -9.56
N ILE A 96 12.06 2.30 -9.08
CA ILE A 96 10.80 1.82 -9.65
C ILE A 96 9.94 3.01 -10.04
N GLY A 97 9.48 3.04 -11.29
CA GLY A 97 8.54 4.05 -11.76
C GLY A 97 7.17 3.88 -11.10
N HIS A 98 6.59 4.97 -10.56
CA HIS A 98 5.28 4.95 -9.88
C HIS A 98 4.16 5.64 -10.66
N GLY A 99 4.48 6.35 -11.75
CA GLY A 99 3.50 6.98 -12.64
C GLY A 99 2.74 8.18 -12.09
N LEU A 100 3.05 8.65 -10.89
CA LEU A 100 2.56 9.94 -10.36
C LEU A 100 3.45 11.08 -10.90
N SER A 101 2.91 12.29 -10.96
CA SER A 101 3.64 13.48 -11.41
C SER A 101 4.36 14.20 -10.26
N ILE A 102 4.16 13.75 -9.03
CA ILE A 102 4.71 14.30 -7.79
C ILE A 102 5.30 13.15 -6.98
N ALA A 103 6.35 13.41 -6.21
CA ALA A 103 6.94 12.41 -5.31
C ALA A 103 5.88 11.86 -4.35
N PRO A 104 5.73 10.54 -4.20
CA PRO A 104 4.82 9.99 -3.21
C PRO A 104 5.28 10.34 -1.78
N GLU A 105 4.32 10.56 -0.91
CA GLU A 105 4.55 10.78 0.53
C GLU A 105 4.47 9.47 1.32
N VAL A 106 3.75 8.48 0.77
CA VAL A 106 3.66 7.12 1.31
C VAL A 106 3.82 6.12 0.18
N VAL A 107 4.67 5.12 0.40
CA VAL A 107 4.77 3.94 -0.46
C VAL A 107 4.64 2.69 0.42
N ILE A 108 3.64 1.87 0.11
CA ILE A 108 3.40 0.59 0.80
C ILE A 108 3.79 -0.53 -0.14
N VAL A 109 4.76 -1.35 0.26
CA VAL A 109 5.28 -2.46 -0.55
C VAL A 109 4.93 -3.80 0.07
N LYS A 110 4.54 -4.74 -0.76
CA LYS A 110 4.30 -6.14 -0.36
C LYS A 110 4.87 -7.09 -1.40
N ARG A 111 5.63 -8.06 -0.93
CA ARG A 111 6.04 -9.23 -1.72
C ARG A 111 4.83 -10.12 -2.01
N ARG A 112 4.70 -10.60 -3.26
CA ARG A 112 3.53 -11.33 -3.74
C ARG A 112 3.73 -12.84 -3.83
N ASP A 113 4.96 -13.28 -4.05
CA ASP A 113 5.31 -14.67 -4.38
C ASP A 113 5.77 -15.51 -3.17
N ASN A 114 5.84 -14.93 -1.99
CA ASN A 114 6.33 -15.63 -0.80
C ASN A 114 5.57 -15.19 0.46
N ALA A 115 5.47 -16.11 1.42
CA ALA A 115 4.81 -15.91 2.71
C ALA A 115 5.70 -15.29 3.79
N THR A 116 6.89 -14.79 3.48
CA THR A 116 7.83 -14.25 4.47
C THR A 116 7.95 -12.73 4.46
N GLY A 117 7.47 -12.05 3.40
CA GLY A 117 7.60 -10.58 3.28
C GLY A 117 6.60 -9.81 4.12
N ASN A 118 7.07 -8.84 4.89
CA ASN A 118 6.20 -7.92 5.62
C ASN A 118 5.48 -6.93 4.69
N TRP A 119 4.45 -6.26 5.20
CA TRP A 119 3.87 -5.07 4.61
C TRP A 119 4.70 -3.86 5.02
N VAL A 120 5.67 -3.51 4.21
CA VAL A 120 6.57 -2.39 4.49
C VAL A 120 5.94 -1.11 3.99
N SER A 121 5.93 -0.08 4.81
CA SER A 121 5.46 1.26 4.43
C SER A 121 6.51 2.32 4.72
N PHE A 122 6.75 3.18 3.74
CA PHE A 122 7.68 4.29 3.78
C PHE A 122 6.90 5.59 3.83
N TRP A 123 7.30 6.49 4.74
CA TRP A 123 6.58 7.72 5.04
C TRP A 123 7.54 8.90 5.04
N THR A 124 7.43 9.80 4.07
CA THR A 124 8.29 10.99 3.98
C THR A 124 8.04 12.02 5.09
N PRO A 125 6.82 12.17 5.65
CA PRO A 125 6.57 13.08 6.76
C PRO A 125 7.20 12.68 8.10
N LEU A 126 7.71 11.45 8.20
CA LEU A 126 8.49 11.03 9.39
C LEU A 126 9.90 11.59 9.27
N THR A 127 10.09 12.79 9.79
CA THR A 127 11.32 13.60 9.86
C THR A 127 12.63 12.88 9.55
N SER A 128 13.34 13.34 8.52
CA SER A 128 14.57 12.81 7.91
C SER A 128 14.40 11.49 7.15
N THR A 129 14.74 11.53 5.92
CA THR A 129 15.00 10.47 4.93
C THR A 129 14.79 9.03 5.41
N ASN A 130 13.81 8.37 4.81
CA ASN A 130 13.76 6.90 4.73
C ASN A 130 13.32 6.16 5.99
N LYS A 131 12.30 6.66 6.67
CA LYS A 131 11.68 5.93 7.77
C LYS A 131 10.68 4.91 7.24
N GLN A 132 10.79 3.67 7.73
CA GLN A 132 9.82 2.61 7.44
C GLN A 132 9.04 2.20 8.67
N LEU A 133 7.84 1.72 8.42
CA LEU A 133 6.99 1.04 9.39
C LEU A 133 6.48 -0.26 8.76
N TYR A 134 6.17 -1.22 9.59
CA TYR A 134 5.46 -2.42 9.16
C TYR A 134 3.98 -2.28 9.48
N LEU A 135 3.09 -2.40 8.48
CA LEU A 135 1.65 -2.30 8.73
C LEU A 135 1.11 -3.49 9.53
N ASN A 136 1.73 -4.65 9.38
CA ASN A 136 1.35 -5.91 10.01
C ASN A 136 2.06 -6.21 11.34
N LEU A 137 2.94 -5.32 11.81
CA LEU A 137 3.71 -5.51 13.05
C LEU A 137 3.59 -4.30 13.96
N THR A 138 3.98 -4.45 15.24
CA THR A 138 3.98 -3.38 16.24
C THR A 138 5.35 -2.72 16.43
N ASN A 139 6.32 -3.05 15.59
CA ASN A 139 7.67 -2.50 15.65
C ASN A 139 7.67 -0.97 15.60
N ALA A 140 8.60 -0.37 16.33
CA ALA A 140 8.94 1.03 16.18
C ALA A 140 9.38 1.35 14.73
N VAL A 141 9.36 2.64 14.41
CA VAL A 141 9.94 3.14 13.17
C VAL A 141 11.40 2.72 13.07
N ASP A 142 11.75 2.15 11.93
CA ASP A 142 13.13 1.78 11.59
C ASP A 142 13.71 2.73 10.54
N THR A 143 15.02 2.75 10.42
CA THR A 143 15.75 3.61 9.49
C THR A 143 16.51 2.76 8.46
N PRO A 144 15.83 2.11 7.50
CA PRO A 144 16.50 1.43 6.42
C PRO A 144 17.13 2.47 5.49
N ASN A 145 18.19 2.08 4.81
CA ASN A 145 18.83 2.88 3.75
C ASN A 145 17.99 2.87 2.46
N LEU A 146 16.72 3.23 2.54
CA LEU A 146 15.91 3.38 1.34
C LEU A 146 16.07 4.78 0.78
N GLY A 147 16.27 4.83 -0.51
CA GLY A 147 16.56 6.06 -1.21
C GLY A 147 15.37 7.01 -1.30
N THR A 148 15.68 8.18 -1.79
CA THR A 148 14.75 9.28 -2.00
C THR A 148 13.61 8.91 -2.94
N PHE A 149 12.41 9.35 -2.61
CA PHE A 149 11.29 9.45 -3.54
C PHE A 149 11.43 10.72 -4.35
N ASN A 150 11.21 10.65 -5.64
CA ASN A 150 11.16 11.80 -6.52
C ASN A 150 9.86 11.80 -7.35
N ALA A 151 9.72 12.73 -8.28
CA ALA A 151 8.49 12.89 -9.06
C ALA A 151 8.16 11.69 -9.97
N THR A 152 9.11 10.81 -10.26
CA THR A 152 8.95 9.71 -11.22
C THR A 152 9.21 8.33 -10.65
N THR A 153 10.07 8.23 -9.61
CA THR A 153 10.50 6.94 -9.05
C THR A 153 10.54 6.95 -7.53
N PHE A 154 10.41 5.75 -6.95
CA PHE A 154 10.87 5.44 -5.60
C PHE A 154 12.01 4.41 -5.67
N ARG A 155 12.86 4.40 -4.66
CA ARG A 155 14.00 3.48 -4.58
C ARG A 155 13.71 2.37 -3.58
N VAL A 156 14.14 1.16 -3.90
CA VAL A 156 14.27 0.03 -2.97
C VAL A 156 15.73 -0.42 -2.97
N ASN A 157 16.22 -0.86 -1.82
CA ASN A 157 17.52 -1.50 -1.71
C ASN A 157 17.34 -3.02 -1.58
N GLY A 158 18.39 -3.79 -1.79
CA GLY A 158 18.38 -5.27 -1.79
C GLY A 158 17.92 -5.93 -0.48
N TRP A 159 17.00 -5.33 0.25
CA TRP A 159 16.46 -5.85 1.49
C TRP A 159 15.31 -6.83 1.28
N ALA A 160 15.31 -7.90 2.08
CA ALA A 160 14.45 -9.08 1.88
C ALA A 160 12.93 -8.79 1.76
N ASP A 161 12.42 -7.75 2.42
CA ASP A 161 11.00 -7.43 2.37
C ASP A 161 10.57 -6.66 1.11
N VAL A 162 11.52 -6.01 0.40
CA VAL A 162 11.18 -5.09 -0.71
C VAL A 162 11.93 -5.35 -2.01
N ALA A 163 13.04 -6.11 -2.00
CA ALA A 163 13.87 -6.33 -3.18
C ALA A 163 14.71 -7.63 -3.11
N VAL A 164 14.06 -8.78 -3.04
CA VAL A 164 14.74 -10.08 -3.27
C VAL A 164 14.77 -10.34 -4.76
N SER A 165 15.95 -10.62 -5.29
CA SER A 165 16.15 -10.92 -6.71
C SER A 165 15.18 -11.97 -7.25
N GLY A 166 14.58 -11.68 -8.39
CA GLY A 166 13.61 -12.53 -9.06
C GLY A 166 12.21 -12.55 -8.44
N SER A 167 12.01 -11.90 -7.29
CA SER A 167 10.72 -11.88 -6.60
C SER A 167 9.80 -10.78 -7.10
N SER A 168 8.50 -11.06 -7.05
CA SER A 168 7.47 -10.13 -7.50
C SER A 168 6.89 -9.32 -6.33
N TYR A 169 6.68 -8.03 -6.57
CA TYR A 169 6.19 -7.05 -5.61
C TYR A 169 5.02 -6.24 -6.14
N VAL A 170 4.23 -5.69 -5.23
CA VAL A 170 3.29 -4.61 -5.49
C VAL A 170 3.60 -3.44 -4.57
N ALA A 171 3.57 -2.22 -5.11
CA ALA A 171 3.68 -0.97 -4.39
C ALA A 171 2.41 -0.15 -4.58
N TYR A 172 1.90 0.39 -3.47
CA TYR A 172 0.81 1.37 -3.44
C TYR A 172 1.42 2.72 -3.07
N CYS A 173 1.34 3.67 -3.98
CA CYS A 173 1.96 4.98 -3.83
C CYS A 173 0.89 6.05 -3.64
N PHE A 174 1.10 6.94 -2.66
CA PHE A 174 0.15 8.00 -2.32
C PHE A 174 0.89 9.33 -2.14
N HIS A 175 0.27 10.42 -2.58
CA HIS A 175 0.60 11.78 -2.18
C HIS A 175 -0.66 12.54 -1.76
N SER A 176 -0.49 13.61 -1.00
CA SER A 176 -1.58 14.49 -0.60
C SER A 176 -2.21 15.19 -1.80
N VAL A 177 -3.53 15.33 -1.77
CA VAL A 177 -4.33 16.10 -2.74
C VAL A 177 -5.27 17.00 -1.96
N ASP A 178 -5.21 18.31 -2.20
CA ASP A 178 -6.00 19.29 -1.47
C ASP A 178 -7.51 19.00 -1.55
N GLY A 179 -8.16 19.04 -0.40
CA GLY A 179 -9.58 18.73 -0.27
C GLY A 179 -9.96 17.24 -0.39
N TYR A 180 -8.99 16.34 -0.64
CA TYR A 180 -9.28 14.93 -0.90
C TYR A 180 -8.49 13.97 -0.01
N SER A 181 -7.17 14.13 0.10
CA SER A 181 -6.31 13.27 0.90
C SER A 181 -5.19 14.06 1.55
N LYS A 182 -4.78 13.65 2.76
CA LYS A 182 -3.66 14.27 3.48
C LYS A 182 -2.81 13.21 4.15
N VAL A 183 -1.52 13.25 3.87
CA VAL A 183 -0.49 12.49 4.58
C VAL A 183 0.21 13.43 5.55
N GLY A 184 0.52 12.96 6.75
CA GLY A 184 1.19 13.77 7.75
C GLY A 184 1.61 12.97 8.98
N SER A 185 2.23 13.64 9.92
CA SER A 185 2.60 13.09 11.22
C SER A 185 2.18 14.04 12.35
N TYR A 186 1.99 13.50 13.53
CA TYR A 186 1.73 14.29 14.73
C TYR A 186 2.35 13.62 15.96
N THR A 187 2.60 14.40 16.97
CA THR A 187 3.03 13.90 18.28
C THR A 187 1.85 14.00 19.25
N GLY A 188 1.48 12.90 19.88
CA GLY A 188 0.46 12.86 20.92
C GLY A 188 0.85 13.75 22.11
N ASN A 189 -0.12 14.33 22.78
CA ASN A 189 0.09 15.20 23.95
C ASN A 189 -0.29 14.52 25.29
N GLY A 190 -0.75 13.27 25.26
CA GLY A 190 -1.15 12.52 26.45
C GLY A 190 -2.38 13.08 27.20
N ASN A 191 -3.14 13.97 26.59
CA ASN A 191 -4.26 14.67 27.20
C ASN A 191 -5.58 14.23 26.57
N ALA A 192 -6.67 14.21 27.35
CA ALA A 192 -8.02 13.97 26.84
C ALA A 192 -8.43 14.99 25.77
N ASN A 193 -7.92 16.21 25.85
CA ASN A 193 -7.97 17.21 24.79
C ASN A 193 -6.82 16.96 23.82
N GLY A 194 -7.03 16.02 22.87
CA GLY A 194 -6.03 15.51 21.95
C GLY A 194 -5.45 16.56 21.02
N LYS A 195 -4.42 16.17 20.28
CA LYS A 195 -3.75 17.02 19.30
C LYS A 195 -4.68 17.29 18.12
N PHE A 196 -4.88 18.55 17.78
CA PHE A 196 -5.54 18.94 16.53
C PHE A 196 -4.61 18.69 15.34
N VAL A 197 -5.11 17.97 14.34
CA VAL A 197 -4.40 17.70 13.08
C VAL A 197 -5.21 18.31 11.94
N HIS A 198 -4.65 19.34 11.31
CA HIS A 198 -5.30 20.03 10.19
C HIS A 198 -5.20 19.20 8.91
N CYS A 199 -6.33 18.78 8.36
CA CYS A 199 -6.40 18.02 7.11
C CYS A 199 -6.81 18.87 5.90
N GLY A 200 -7.45 20.03 6.13
CA GLY A 200 -8.03 20.88 5.07
C GLY A 200 -9.42 20.42 4.60
N PHE A 201 -9.92 19.31 5.13
CA PHE A 201 -11.25 18.76 4.83
C PHE A 201 -11.70 17.89 6.02
N THR A 202 -12.97 17.46 6.01
CA THR A 202 -13.49 16.48 6.99
C THR A 202 -13.15 15.08 6.52
N PRO A 203 -12.22 14.34 7.18
CA PRO A 203 -11.85 13.01 6.76
C PRO A 203 -12.98 12.00 7.04
N ALA A 204 -13.32 11.19 6.05
CA ALA A 204 -14.21 10.04 6.19
C ALA A 204 -13.46 8.73 6.56
N PHE A 205 -12.16 8.70 6.31
CA PHE A 205 -11.30 7.55 6.57
C PHE A 205 -9.93 8.01 7.08
N ILE A 206 -9.43 7.32 8.10
CA ILE A 206 -8.12 7.63 8.72
C ILE A 206 -7.38 6.32 8.95
N ILE A 207 -6.09 6.28 8.55
CA ILE A 207 -5.13 5.26 8.97
C ILE A 207 -4.09 5.94 9.86
N THR A 208 -3.88 5.42 11.06
CA THR A 208 -2.81 5.85 11.96
C THR A 208 -1.90 4.69 12.31
N LYS A 209 -0.62 4.96 12.40
CA LYS A 209 0.38 3.98 12.82
C LYS A 209 1.33 4.65 13.83
N SER A 210 1.52 3.99 14.99
CA SER A 210 2.52 4.44 15.97
C SER A 210 3.93 4.32 15.40
N THR A 211 4.77 5.30 15.67
CA THR A 211 6.21 5.28 15.37
C THR A 211 7.04 4.71 16.49
N ALA A 212 6.46 4.52 17.68
CA ALA A 212 7.07 3.84 18.82
C ALA A 212 6.65 2.36 18.83
N ALA A 213 7.50 1.50 19.38
CA ALA A 213 7.11 0.13 19.70
C ALA A 213 6.03 0.14 20.80
N THR A 214 5.09 -0.80 20.72
CA THR A 214 4.05 -1.03 21.74
C THR A 214 4.15 -2.44 22.28
#